data_2d632c13fd41fa4c28d77a4d58eb50d0
#
_entry.id   2d632c13fd41fa4c28d77a4d58eb50d0
#
_cell.length_a   1.000
_cell.length_b   1.000
_cell.length_c   1.000
_cell.angle_alpha   90.00
_cell.angle_beta   90.00
_cell.angle_gamma   90.00
#
_symmetry.space_group_name_H-M   'P 1'
#
loop_
_entity.id
_entity.type
_entity.pdbx_description
1 polymer ?
#
loop_
_entity_poly.entity_id
_entity_poly.type
_entity_poly.pdbx_seq_one_letter_code
_entity_poly.pdbx_strand_id
1 'polypeptide(L)'
;MQGRSFKTICETGREPADWKKAAYYRYWMHLAHHDNPGHLGLRTKDYKLIFYYGLGRDDKTPRTPPGWELYDLKKDPQELVNVYDAPTYASVVTDLKKQLTARRHAIGDDGSDYPEIEAVVQEFWNYDAAARAKAEQISHDFRATMEAPAAAAPKAKKPN
;
A
#
# COMPACT_ATOMS: atom_id res chain seq x y z
N MET A 1 -11.51 -8.52 -18.90
CA MET A 1 -11.07 -7.17 -18.53
C MET A 1 -12.04 -6.59 -17.51
N GLN A 2 -11.54 -6.01 -16.43
CA GLN A 2 -12.38 -5.44 -15.34
C GLN A 2 -12.63 -3.92 -15.50
N GLY A 3 -12.14 -3.36 -16.60
CA GLY A 3 -12.32 -1.95 -16.91
C GLY A 3 -13.76 -1.61 -17.30
N ARG A 4 -14.11 -0.34 -17.16
CA ARG A 4 -15.37 0.22 -17.62
C ARG A 4 -15.11 1.32 -18.64
N SER A 5 -15.88 1.33 -19.73
CA SER A 5 -15.75 2.37 -20.74
C SER A 5 -16.08 3.75 -20.16
N PHE A 6 -15.23 4.72 -20.41
CA PHE A 6 -15.46 6.13 -20.05
C PHE A 6 -15.98 6.98 -21.24
N LYS A 7 -16.38 6.31 -22.34
CA LYS A 7 -16.90 6.96 -23.54
C LYS A 7 -18.00 7.99 -23.23
N THR A 8 -18.99 7.60 -22.43
CA THR A 8 -20.08 8.49 -22.03
C THR A 8 -19.60 9.76 -21.31
N ILE A 9 -18.55 9.63 -20.48
CA ILE A 9 -17.97 10.80 -19.78
C ILE A 9 -17.32 11.74 -20.80
N CYS A 10 -16.58 11.20 -21.78
CA CYS A 10 -15.97 12.00 -22.85
C CYS A 10 -17.00 12.72 -23.72
N GLU A 11 -18.09 12.05 -24.05
CA GLU A 11 -19.14 12.59 -24.94
C GLU A 11 -20.04 13.61 -24.25
N THR A 12 -20.32 13.43 -22.97
CA THR A 12 -21.34 14.20 -22.24
C THR A 12 -20.80 15.11 -21.15
N GLY A 13 -19.51 14.93 -20.76
CA GLY A 13 -18.91 15.60 -19.61
C GLY A 13 -19.50 15.15 -18.26
N ARG A 14 -20.33 14.10 -18.22
CA ARG A 14 -21.05 13.66 -17.02
C ARG A 14 -20.74 12.21 -16.69
N GLU A 15 -20.55 11.93 -15.39
CA GLU A 15 -20.44 10.57 -14.90
C GLU A 15 -21.81 9.87 -14.92
N PRO A 16 -21.91 8.61 -15.41
CA PRO A 16 -23.08 7.78 -15.20
C PRO A 16 -23.40 7.62 -13.71
N ALA A 17 -24.69 7.47 -13.36
CA ALA A 17 -25.11 7.36 -11.96
C ALA A 17 -24.46 6.19 -11.22
N ASP A 18 -24.17 5.11 -11.94
CA ASP A 18 -23.50 3.90 -11.45
C ASP A 18 -21.98 3.90 -11.66
N TRP A 19 -21.38 5.08 -11.94
CA TRP A 19 -19.93 5.19 -12.11
C TRP A 19 -19.17 4.80 -10.84
N LYS A 20 -17.96 4.24 -11.01
CA LYS A 20 -17.09 3.83 -9.89
C LYS A 20 -16.81 5.02 -8.97
N LYS A 21 -17.06 4.84 -7.68
CA LYS A 21 -16.78 5.87 -6.66
C LYS A 21 -15.35 5.77 -6.10
N ALA A 22 -14.69 4.63 -6.35
CA ALA A 22 -13.33 4.38 -5.87
C ALA A 22 -12.53 3.56 -6.90
N ALA A 23 -11.22 3.82 -6.94
CA ALA A 23 -10.24 3.05 -7.71
C ALA A 23 -9.36 2.26 -6.74
N TYR A 24 -9.30 0.94 -6.92
CA TYR A 24 -8.32 0.07 -6.28
C TYR A 24 -7.02 0.10 -7.06
N TYR A 25 -5.89 0.02 -6.37
CA TYR A 25 -4.58 -0.13 -6.98
C TYR A 25 -3.67 -0.99 -6.10
N ARG A 26 -2.66 -1.63 -6.72
CA ARG A 26 -1.64 -2.41 -6.04
C ARG A 26 -0.29 -2.21 -6.73
N TYR A 27 0.77 -2.01 -5.94
CA TYR A 27 2.14 -1.90 -6.41
C TYR A 27 2.94 -3.12 -5.94
N TRP A 28 3.35 -3.95 -6.88
CA TRP A 28 4.02 -5.24 -6.62
C TRP A 28 5.54 -5.16 -6.51
N MET A 29 6.13 -4.14 -7.11
CA MET A 29 7.57 -4.02 -7.35
C MET A 29 8.31 -3.49 -6.13
N HIS A 30 8.16 -4.15 -4.96
CA HIS A 30 8.77 -3.74 -3.70
C HIS A 30 10.25 -3.41 -3.85
N LEU A 31 10.63 -2.14 -3.58
CA LEU A 31 11.99 -1.58 -3.66
C LEU A 31 12.70 -1.74 -5.02
N ALA A 32 12.01 -2.22 -6.06
CA ALA A 32 12.65 -2.46 -7.37
C ALA A 32 12.90 -1.16 -8.15
N HIS A 33 12.02 -0.17 -7.99
CA HIS A 33 12.15 1.13 -8.64
C HIS A 33 11.86 2.23 -7.63
N HIS A 34 12.77 3.21 -7.54
CA HIS A 34 12.66 4.39 -6.69
C HIS A 34 12.47 4.08 -5.20
N ASP A 35 12.95 2.90 -4.74
CA ASP A 35 12.82 2.42 -3.36
C ASP A 35 11.40 2.49 -2.80
N ASN A 36 10.41 2.35 -3.69
CA ASN A 36 9.01 2.42 -3.32
C ASN A 36 8.54 1.10 -2.72
N PRO A 37 8.00 1.08 -1.48
CA PRO A 37 7.56 -0.15 -0.84
C PRO A 37 6.32 -0.75 -1.52
N GLY A 38 6.22 -2.08 -1.49
CA GLY A 38 5.02 -2.80 -1.95
C GLY A 38 3.80 -2.38 -1.14
N HIS A 39 2.71 -2.03 -1.83
CA HIS A 39 1.51 -1.52 -1.20
C HIS A 39 0.25 -1.78 -2.02
N LEU A 40 -0.89 -1.68 -1.37
CA LEU A 40 -2.22 -1.68 -1.99
C LEU A 40 -3.04 -0.52 -1.43
N GLY A 41 -4.07 -0.11 -2.15
CA GLY A 41 -4.85 1.02 -1.67
C GLY A 41 -6.14 1.27 -2.43
N LEU A 42 -6.87 2.24 -1.93
CA LEU A 42 -8.11 2.72 -2.48
C LEU A 42 -8.08 4.24 -2.60
N ARG A 43 -8.37 4.76 -3.78
CA ARG A 43 -8.54 6.19 -4.01
C ARG A 43 -9.98 6.51 -4.37
N THR A 44 -10.58 7.42 -3.62
CA THR A 44 -11.86 8.08 -3.91
C THR A 44 -11.61 9.49 -4.46
N LYS A 45 -12.67 10.29 -4.67
CA LYS A 45 -12.52 11.72 -4.98
C LYS A 45 -11.95 12.52 -3.81
N ASP A 46 -12.26 12.08 -2.58
CA ASP A 46 -12.00 12.86 -1.37
C ASP A 46 -10.81 12.32 -0.56
N TYR A 47 -10.53 11.02 -0.67
CA TYR A 47 -9.54 10.35 0.17
C TYR A 47 -8.70 9.37 -0.61
N LYS A 48 -7.46 9.15 -0.12
CA LYS A 48 -6.58 8.08 -0.54
C LYS A 48 -6.12 7.29 0.68
N LEU A 49 -6.46 6.00 0.73
CA LEU A 49 -6.02 5.06 1.76
C LEU A 49 -4.99 4.12 1.17
N ILE A 50 -3.85 3.96 1.84
CA ILE A 50 -2.74 3.10 1.43
C ILE A 50 -2.41 2.14 2.56
N PHE A 51 -2.20 0.87 2.24
CA PHE A 51 -1.58 -0.12 3.11
C PHE A 51 -0.27 -0.59 2.51
N TYR A 52 0.82 -0.33 3.20
CA TYR A 52 2.14 -0.85 2.87
C TYR A 52 2.28 -2.23 3.50
N TYR A 53 2.49 -3.28 2.70
CA TYR A 53 2.77 -4.62 3.20
C TYR A 53 4.26 -4.93 3.29
N GLY A 54 5.10 -4.11 2.68
CA GLY A 54 6.53 -4.05 2.94
C GLY A 54 7.36 -5.26 2.49
N LEU A 55 6.82 -6.12 1.61
CA LEU A 55 7.58 -7.26 1.06
C LEU A 55 7.36 -7.42 -0.44
N GLY A 56 8.34 -8.02 -1.11
CA GLY A 56 8.25 -8.40 -2.51
C GLY A 56 7.52 -9.74 -2.68
N ARG A 57 7.33 -10.14 -3.94
CA ARG A 57 6.61 -11.38 -4.30
C ARG A 57 7.24 -12.64 -3.71
N ASP A 58 8.58 -12.69 -3.68
CA ASP A 58 9.34 -13.86 -3.26
C ASP A 58 9.86 -13.76 -1.81
N ASP A 59 9.58 -12.64 -1.14
CA ASP A 59 9.96 -12.43 0.26
C ASP A 59 9.02 -13.23 1.18
N LYS A 60 9.55 -13.68 2.33
CA LYS A 60 8.77 -14.40 3.35
C LYS A 60 8.32 -13.50 4.50
N THR A 61 9.02 -12.40 4.72
CA THR A 61 8.76 -11.43 5.78
C THR A 61 8.92 -10.01 5.25
N PRO A 62 8.23 -9.02 5.85
CA PRO A 62 8.39 -7.63 5.47
C PRO A 62 9.85 -7.16 5.63
N ARG A 63 10.37 -6.50 4.58
CA ARG A 63 11.67 -5.83 4.59
C ARG A 63 11.57 -4.37 4.99
N THR A 64 10.43 -3.73 4.70
CA THR A 64 10.11 -2.38 5.17
C THR A 64 8.90 -2.43 6.09
N PRO A 65 8.73 -1.46 7.01
CA PRO A 65 7.65 -1.50 7.99
C PRO A 65 6.27 -1.52 7.33
N PRO A 66 5.41 -2.51 7.64
CA PRO A 66 4.00 -2.43 7.26
C PRO A 66 3.29 -1.29 7.97
N GLY A 67 2.31 -0.68 7.29
CA GLY A 67 1.59 0.42 7.91
C GLY A 67 0.54 1.05 7.00
N TRP A 68 -0.17 2.02 7.54
CA TRP A 68 -1.26 2.70 6.87
C TRP A 68 -0.99 4.18 6.67
N GLU A 69 -1.48 4.70 5.56
CA GLU A 69 -1.57 6.13 5.31
C GLU A 69 -2.97 6.49 4.82
N LEU A 70 -3.47 7.62 5.29
CA LEU A 70 -4.70 8.25 4.82
C LEU A 70 -4.41 9.71 4.47
N TYR A 71 -4.86 10.12 3.28
CA TYR A 71 -4.78 11.51 2.83
C TYR A 71 -6.18 12.06 2.53
N ASP A 72 -6.46 13.25 3.07
CA ASP A 72 -7.67 14.05 2.76
C ASP A 72 -7.38 14.92 1.54
N LEU A 73 -7.74 14.46 0.35
CA LEU A 73 -7.40 15.12 -0.92
C LEU A 73 -8.07 16.47 -1.13
N LYS A 74 -9.12 16.79 -0.32
CA LYS A 74 -9.75 18.11 -0.35
C LYS A 74 -8.97 19.15 0.42
N LYS A 75 -8.37 18.75 1.55
CA LYS A 75 -7.59 19.63 2.42
C LYS A 75 -6.11 19.62 2.07
N ASP A 76 -5.62 18.47 1.62
CA ASP A 76 -4.22 18.23 1.29
C ASP A 76 -4.11 17.53 -0.08
N PRO A 77 -4.33 18.26 -1.19
CA PRO A 77 -4.24 17.69 -2.53
C PRO A 77 -2.81 17.24 -2.92
N GLN A 78 -1.80 17.66 -2.16
CA GLN A 78 -0.40 17.27 -2.37
C GLN A 78 0.02 16.04 -1.57
N GLU A 79 -0.89 15.50 -0.72
CA GLU A 79 -0.65 14.28 0.06
C GLU A 79 0.59 14.40 0.99
N LEU A 80 0.73 15.54 1.69
CA LEU A 80 1.88 15.83 2.56
C LEU A 80 1.67 15.38 4.01
N VAL A 81 0.41 15.22 4.43
CA VAL A 81 0.07 14.93 5.83
C VAL A 81 -0.72 13.64 5.95
N ASN A 82 -0.09 12.60 6.49
CA ASN A 82 -0.79 11.36 6.83
C ASN A 82 -1.72 11.59 8.04
N VAL A 83 -3.04 11.48 7.82
CA VAL A 83 -4.07 11.68 8.84
C VAL A 83 -4.70 10.37 9.35
N TYR A 84 -4.09 9.22 9.04
CA TYR A 84 -4.62 7.91 9.40
C TYR A 84 -4.89 7.76 10.90
N ASP A 85 -4.01 8.27 11.75
CA ASP A 85 -4.12 8.17 13.21
C ASP A 85 -4.91 9.32 13.86
N ALA A 86 -5.36 10.29 13.08
CA ALA A 86 -6.10 11.42 13.63
C ALA A 86 -7.54 10.97 14.02
N PRO A 87 -7.97 11.16 15.29
CA PRO A 87 -9.26 10.66 15.77
C PRO A 87 -10.47 11.15 14.94
N THR A 88 -10.36 12.33 14.36
CA THR A 88 -11.40 12.92 13.51
C THR A 88 -11.64 12.15 12.21
N TYR A 89 -10.70 11.30 11.79
CA TYR A 89 -10.81 10.46 10.59
C TYR A 89 -11.10 8.98 10.89
N ALA A 90 -11.32 8.58 12.14
CA ALA A 90 -11.52 7.18 12.51
C ALA A 90 -12.68 6.51 11.75
N SER A 91 -13.80 7.21 11.58
CA SER A 91 -14.94 6.70 10.80
C SER A 91 -14.60 6.58 9.31
N VAL A 92 -13.85 7.53 8.76
CA VAL A 92 -13.39 7.51 7.37
C VAL A 92 -12.47 6.31 7.13
N VAL A 93 -11.50 6.07 8.03
CA VAL A 93 -10.61 4.90 7.98
C VAL A 93 -11.42 3.61 7.96
N THR A 94 -12.41 3.47 8.86
CA THR A 94 -13.27 2.28 8.95
C THR A 94 -14.03 2.04 7.65
N ASP A 95 -14.66 3.07 7.11
CA ASP A 95 -15.43 2.98 5.87
C ASP A 95 -14.55 2.66 4.65
N LEU A 96 -13.39 3.28 4.54
CA LEU A 96 -12.47 3.02 3.43
C LEU A 96 -11.86 1.62 3.51
N LYS A 97 -11.53 1.11 4.70
CA LYS A 97 -11.09 -0.28 4.87
C LYS A 97 -12.16 -1.28 4.45
N LYS A 98 -13.42 -1.03 4.82
CA LYS A 98 -14.56 -1.86 4.38
C LYS A 98 -14.69 -1.85 2.85
N GLN A 99 -14.60 -0.69 2.21
CA GLN A 99 -14.64 -0.57 0.75
C GLN A 99 -13.44 -1.27 0.09
N LEU A 100 -12.25 -1.13 0.66
CA LEU A 100 -11.02 -1.77 0.18
C LEU A 100 -11.16 -3.30 0.20
N THR A 101 -11.62 -3.88 1.33
CA THR A 101 -11.89 -5.32 1.45
C THR A 101 -12.91 -5.79 0.41
N ALA A 102 -14.03 -5.11 0.31
CA ALA A 102 -15.07 -5.47 -0.68
C ALA A 102 -14.54 -5.39 -2.12
N ARG A 103 -13.70 -4.40 -2.40
CA ARG A 103 -13.12 -4.24 -3.74
C ARG A 103 -12.09 -5.32 -4.05
N ARG A 104 -11.24 -5.68 -3.11
CA ARG A 104 -10.28 -6.79 -3.25
C ARG A 104 -11.01 -8.08 -3.60
N HIS A 105 -12.03 -8.45 -2.84
CA HIS A 105 -12.85 -9.63 -3.12
C HIS A 105 -13.50 -9.58 -4.51
N ALA A 106 -14.08 -8.44 -4.89
CA ALA A 106 -14.77 -8.28 -6.16
C ALA A 106 -13.87 -8.46 -7.39
N ILE A 107 -12.56 -8.29 -7.26
CA ILE A 107 -11.59 -8.43 -8.35
C ILE A 107 -10.72 -9.69 -8.24
N GLY A 108 -10.95 -10.54 -7.22
CA GLY A 108 -10.18 -11.75 -6.98
C GLY A 108 -8.79 -11.51 -6.38
N ASP A 109 -8.53 -10.35 -5.78
CA ASP A 109 -7.30 -10.08 -5.00
C ASP A 109 -7.57 -10.32 -3.52
N ASP A 110 -7.93 -11.56 -3.20
CA ASP A 110 -8.28 -12.01 -1.85
C ASP A 110 -7.10 -12.63 -1.07
N GLY A 111 -5.92 -12.64 -1.70
CA GLY A 111 -4.69 -13.14 -1.09
C GLY A 111 -4.37 -14.61 -1.38
N SER A 112 -5.24 -15.35 -2.07
CA SER A 112 -5.03 -16.76 -2.38
C SER A 112 -3.76 -17.02 -3.19
N ASP A 113 -3.41 -16.11 -4.10
CA ASP A 113 -2.22 -16.23 -4.95
C ASP A 113 -0.91 -15.85 -4.24
N TYR A 114 -0.99 -15.12 -3.12
CA TYR A 114 0.18 -14.57 -2.40
C TYR A 114 -0.03 -14.64 -0.88
N PRO A 115 0.00 -15.85 -0.29
CA PRO A 115 -0.34 -16.08 1.11
C PRO A 115 0.59 -15.35 2.09
N GLU A 116 1.85 -15.15 1.76
CA GLU A 116 2.79 -14.40 2.61
C GLU A 116 2.40 -12.92 2.72
N ILE A 117 1.99 -12.30 1.60
CA ILE A 117 1.50 -10.92 1.62
C ILE A 117 0.19 -10.85 2.39
N GLU A 118 -0.72 -11.81 2.20
CA GLU A 118 -1.99 -11.83 2.90
C GLU A 118 -1.81 -12.01 4.41
N ALA A 119 -0.86 -12.81 4.84
CA ALA A 119 -0.51 -12.95 6.26
C ALA A 119 -0.12 -11.60 6.88
N VAL A 120 0.68 -10.79 6.16
CA VAL A 120 1.02 -9.43 6.61
C VAL A 120 -0.20 -8.51 6.60
N VAL A 121 -1.04 -8.60 5.55
CA VAL A 121 -2.29 -7.82 5.51
C VAL A 121 -3.15 -8.12 6.73
N GLN A 122 -3.35 -9.39 7.09
CA GLN A 122 -4.16 -9.80 8.23
C GLN A 122 -3.54 -9.35 9.56
N GLU A 123 -2.25 -9.55 9.75
CA GLU A 123 -1.54 -9.19 10.99
C GLU A 123 -1.59 -7.68 11.26
N PHE A 124 -1.40 -6.86 10.22
CA PHE A 124 -1.30 -5.41 10.36
C PHE A 124 -2.59 -4.66 10.01
N TRP A 125 -3.69 -5.37 9.70
CA TRP A 125 -4.94 -4.74 9.28
C TRP A 125 -5.51 -3.77 10.31
N ASN A 126 -5.59 -4.19 11.56
CA ASN A 126 -6.12 -3.36 12.63
C ASN A 126 -5.12 -2.32 13.13
N TYR A 127 -3.84 -2.54 12.90
CA TYR A 127 -2.72 -1.68 13.25
C TYR A 127 -2.77 -1.22 14.72
N ASP A 128 -3.03 -2.19 15.61
CA ASP A 128 -3.06 -2.01 17.05
C ASP A 128 -1.65 -1.81 17.65
N ALA A 129 -1.55 -1.68 18.97
CA ALA A 129 -0.28 -1.43 19.64
C ALA A 129 0.78 -2.52 19.37
N ALA A 130 0.38 -3.79 19.27
CA ALA A 130 1.30 -4.89 18.98
C ALA A 130 1.82 -4.83 17.54
N ALA A 131 0.92 -4.60 16.56
CA ALA A 131 1.29 -4.42 15.16
C ALA A 131 2.22 -3.21 14.97
N ARG A 132 1.95 -2.10 15.66
CA ARG A 132 2.81 -0.89 15.62
C ARG A 132 4.21 -1.17 16.17
N ALA A 133 4.31 -1.81 17.32
CA ALA A 133 5.61 -2.16 17.92
C ALA A 133 6.43 -3.07 16.98
N LYS A 134 5.76 -4.04 16.32
CA LYS A 134 6.42 -4.89 15.34
C LYS A 134 6.86 -4.12 14.09
N ALA A 135 6.03 -3.22 13.57
CA ALA A 135 6.39 -2.36 12.44
C ALA A 135 7.57 -1.44 12.78
N GLU A 136 7.63 -0.90 14.00
CA GLU A 136 8.75 -0.08 14.48
C GLU A 136 10.04 -0.89 14.55
N GLN A 137 10.00 -2.13 15.04
CA GLN A 137 11.18 -3.02 15.04
C GLN A 137 11.67 -3.27 13.60
N ILE A 138 10.77 -3.58 12.66
CA ILE A 138 11.12 -3.76 11.25
C ILE A 138 11.74 -2.47 10.67
N SER A 139 11.20 -1.30 11.03
CA SER A 139 11.78 0.00 10.63
C SER A 139 13.20 0.19 11.13
N HIS A 140 13.45 -0.15 12.40
CA HIS A 140 14.78 -0.09 12.99
C HIS A 140 15.77 -1.00 12.26
N ASP A 141 15.37 -2.25 12.02
CA ASP A 141 16.21 -3.26 11.35
C ASP A 141 16.51 -2.85 9.90
N PHE A 142 15.52 -2.32 9.19
CA PHE A 142 15.69 -1.80 7.83
C PHE A 142 16.70 -0.65 7.78
N ARG A 143 16.61 0.33 8.69
CA ARG A 143 17.57 1.43 8.77
C ARG A 143 18.99 0.93 9.05
N ALA A 144 19.15 -0.02 9.97
CA ALA A 144 20.44 -0.61 10.26
C ALA A 144 21.08 -1.27 9.02
N THR A 145 20.27 -1.90 8.15
CA THR A 145 20.77 -2.46 6.88
C THR A 145 21.20 -1.39 5.88
N MET A 146 20.53 -0.23 5.86
CA MET A 146 20.87 0.88 4.96
C MET A 146 22.11 1.65 5.41
N GLU A 147 22.37 1.72 6.72
CA GLU A 147 23.53 2.39 7.32
C GLU A 147 24.76 1.50 7.36
N ALA A 148 24.62 0.18 7.17
CA ALA A 148 25.74 -0.74 7.16
C ALA A 148 26.68 -0.41 5.97
N PRO A 149 28.01 -0.25 6.19
CA PRO A 149 28.94 0.01 5.10
C PRO A 149 28.83 -1.12 4.07
N ALA A 150 28.70 -0.78 2.79
CA ALA A 150 28.62 -1.75 1.71
C ALA A 150 29.79 -2.73 1.83
N ALA A 151 29.49 -4.02 2.08
CA ALA A 151 30.53 -5.04 2.16
C ALA A 151 31.36 -4.96 0.87
N ALA A 152 32.67 -4.78 1.03
CA ALA A 152 33.59 -4.61 -0.11
C ALA A 152 33.39 -5.80 -1.06
N ALA A 153 32.92 -5.52 -2.27
CA ALA A 153 32.75 -6.53 -3.30
C ALA A 153 34.06 -7.30 -3.45
N PRO A 154 34.05 -8.65 -3.51
CA PRO A 154 35.27 -9.42 -3.69
C PRO A 154 35.93 -8.98 -5.01
N LYS A 155 37.18 -8.50 -4.92
CA LYS A 155 37.95 -8.11 -6.12
C LYS A 155 38.00 -9.33 -7.04
N ALA A 156 37.40 -9.20 -8.22
CA ALA A 156 37.51 -10.21 -9.26
C ALA A 156 38.99 -10.47 -9.54
N LYS A 157 39.48 -11.70 -9.29
CA LYS A 157 40.82 -12.13 -9.69
C LYS A 157 40.88 -12.02 -11.23
N LYS A 158 41.76 -11.18 -11.74
CA LYS A 158 42.09 -11.16 -13.17
C LYS A 158 42.65 -12.56 -13.53
N PRO A 159 42.18 -13.18 -14.59
CA PRO A 159 42.84 -14.38 -15.11
C PRO A 159 44.24 -14.02 -15.61
N ASN A 160 45.22 -14.83 -15.26
CA ASN A 160 46.59 -14.79 -15.83
C ASN A 160 46.55 -15.18 -17.31
#